data_0e36159223daf6bf412295c086c4a660
#
_entry.id   0e36159223daf6bf412295c086c4a660
#
_cell.length_a   1.000
_cell.length_b   1.000
_cell.length_c   1.000
_cell.angle_alpha   90.00
_cell.angle_beta   90.00
_cell.angle_gamma   90.00
#
_symmetry.space_group_name_H-M   'P 1'
#
loop_
_entity.id
_entity.type
_entity.pdbx_description
1 polymer ?
#
loop_
_entity_poly.entity_id
_entity_poly.type
_entity_poly.pdbx_seq_one_letter_code
_entity_poly.pdbx_strand_id
1 'polypeptide(L)'
;TLTADHADSLGTGAVANRGVLQVGEGELENTLSGSGSLVKTGTGELTLSGDNSYSGGTTIIGGTLTADHADSLGTGAVANRGVLQVGEGELENTLSGSGSLVKTGTGELTLSGDNSYSGGTTIIGGTLTADHADSLGTGAVANSGVLQVGEGELENTLSGSGSLVKTGTGELTLSGDNSYSGGTTIIGGTLTADHADSLGTGAVANSGVLQVGEGELENTLSGSGSLVKTG
;
A
#
# COMPACT_ATOMS: atom_id res chain seq x y z
N THR A 1 27.63 0.29 -14.00
CA THR A 1 26.31 0.84 -14.34
C THR A 1 26.05 0.66 -15.82
N LEU A 2 24.88 0.16 -16.16
CA LEU A 2 24.33 0.14 -17.51
C LEU A 2 23.11 1.10 -17.52
N THR A 3 23.05 1.99 -18.49
CA THR A 3 21.96 2.95 -18.60
C THR A 3 21.22 2.75 -19.91
N ALA A 4 19.91 2.69 -19.83
CA ALA A 4 19.00 2.61 -20.97
C ALA A 4 17.88 3.66 -20.75
N ASP A 5 17.81 4.66 -21.58
CA ASP A 5 16.74 5.66 -21.49
C ASP A 5 15.38 5.02 -21.78
N HIS A 6 15.35 4.05 -22.68
CA HIS A 6 14.17 3.23 -22.98
C HIS A 6 14.46 1.74 -22.72
N ALA A 7 13.50 1.04 -22.15
CA ALA A 7 13.60 -0.39 -21.84
C ALA A 7 13.93 -1.23 -23.08
N ASP A 8 13.39 -0.89 -24.24
CA ASP A 8 13.61 -1.58 -25.53
C ASP A 8 15.10 -1.67 -25.90
N SER A 9 15.92 -0.76 -25.40
CA SER A 9 17.37 -0.75 -25.67
C SER A 9 18.10 -1.95 -25.04
N LEU A 10 17.44 -2.68 -24.14
CA LEU A 10 18.03 -3.88 -23.49
C LEU A 10 17.81 -5.16 -24.28
N GLY A 11 17.08 -5.10 -25.41
CA GLY A 11 16.70 -6.29 -26.16
C GLY A 11 15.70 -7.16 -25.41
N THR A 12 15.51 -8.41 -25.86
CA THR A 12 14.43 -9.29 -25.36
C THR A 12 14.89 -10.42 -24.45
N GLY A 13 16.19 -10.54 -24.18
CA GLY A 13 16.74 -11.61 -23.36
C GLY A 13 16.72 -11.29 -21.86
N ALA A 14 16.92 -12.33 -21.03
CA ALA A 14 17.08 -12.15 -19.59
C ALA A 14 18.31 -11.29 -19.26
N VAL A 15 18.22 -10.48 -18.22
CA VAL A 15 19.31 -9.62 -17.76
C VAL A 15 19.82 -10.11 -16.41
N ALA A 16 21.06 -10.59 -16.39
CA ALA A 16 21.76 -10.92 -15.15
C ALA A 16 22.55 -9.71 -14.69
N ASN A 17 22.06 -9.05 -13.66
CA ASN A 17 22.59 -7.78 -13.16
C ASN A 17 23.36 -7.97 -11.85
N ARG A 18 24.64 -7.61 -11.84
CA ARG A 18 25.49 -7.59 -10.64
C ARG A 18 25.97 -6.17 -10.31
N GLY A 19 25.47 -5.18 -11.02
CA GLY A 19 25.83 -3.78 -10.84
C GLY A 19 24.58 -2.94 -10.68
N VAL A 20 24.55 -1.81 -11.35
CA VAL A 20 23.40 -0.91 -11.37
C VAL A 20 22.84 -0.87 -12.78
N LEU A 21 21.57 -1.19 -12.92
CA LEU A 21 20.82 -1.02 -14.16
C LEU A 21 19.92 0.22 -14.00
N GLN A 22 20.14 1.23 -14.84
CA GLN A 22 19.31 2.43 -14.88
C GLN A 22 18.42 2.38 -16.12
N VAL A 23 17.10 2.55 -15.90
CA VAL A 23 16.12 2.54 -17.00
C VAL A 23 15.20 3.75 -16.84
N GLY A 24 14.96 4.45 -17.95
CA GLY A 24 14.11 5.63 -17.98
C GLY A 24 12.63 5.29 -18.04
N GLU A 25 12.20 4.78 -19.18
CA GLU A 25 10.78 4.51 -19.44
C GLU A 25 10.59 3.32 -20.38
N GLY A 26 9.35 2.93 -20.60
CA GLY A 26 8.98 1.82 -21.48
C GLY A 26 8.53 0.58 -20.74
N GLU A 27 8.40 -0.52 -21.43
CA GLU A 27 8.04 -1.82 -20.86
C GLU A 27 9.26 -2.73 -20.78
N LEU A 28 9.61 -3.15 -19.58
CA LEU A 28 10.72 -4.06 -19.32
C LEU A 28 10.18 -5.48 -19.13
N GLU A 29 10.07 -6.20 -20.23
CA GLU A 29 9.64 -7.60 -20.23
C GLU A 29 10.74 -8.57 -19.83
N ASN A 30 11.99 -8.09 -19.79
CA ASN A 30 13.15 -8.90 -19.44
C ASN A 30 13.03 -9.41 -18.00
N THR A 31 13.34 -10.69 -17.80
CA THR A 31 13.57 -11.22 -16.45
C THR A 31 14.89 -10.67 -15.89
N LEU A 32 14.82 -9.96 -14.79
CA LEU A 32 15.98 -9.39 -14.10
C LEU A 32 16.41 -10.28 -12.94
N SER A 33 17.68 -10.65 -12.89
CA SER A 33 18.22 -11.48 -11.83
C SER A 33 19.58 -10.97 -11.34
N GLY A 34 20.07 -11.54 -10.24
CA GLY A 34 21.38 -11.24 -9.69
C GLY A 34 21.36 -10.30 -8.50
N SER A 35 22.54 -9.93 -8.01
CA SER A 35 22.69 -9.09 -6.82
C SER A 35 22.69 -7.58 -7.08
N GLY A 36 22.51 -7.17 -8.31
CA GLY A 36 22.50 -5.76 -8.69
C GLY A 36 21.16 -5.08 -8.38
N SER A 37 21.15 -3.77 -8.55
CA SER A 37 19.99 -2.91 -8.30
C SER A 37 19.38 -2.37 -9.60
N LEU A 38 18.11 -2.00 -9.51
CA LEU A 38 17.39 -1.27 -10.55
C LEU A 38 17.18 0.18 -10.12
N VAL A 39 17.44 1.11 -11.02
CA VAL A 39 17.19 2.54 -10.80
C VAL A 39 16.26 3.04 -11.90
N LYS A 40 15.05 3.46 -11.51
CA LYS A 40 14.11 4.16 -12.38
C LYS A 40 14.48 5.63 -12.46
N THR A 41 14.79 6.11 -13.65
CA THR A 41 15.18 7.50 -13.89
C THR A 41 14.14 8.21 -14.77
N GLY A 42 14.28 9.53 -14.91
CA GLY A 42 13.39 10.32 -15.75
C GLY A 42 11.97 10.48 -15.20
N THR A 43 11.12 11.11 -15.98
CA THR A 43 9.74 11.48 -15.60
C THR A 43 8.67 10.58 -16.22
N GLY A 44 9.06 9.72 -17.14
CA GLY A 44 8.14 8.78 -17.80
C GLY A 44 7.77 7.58 -16.93
N GLU A 45 7.02 6.67 -17.51
CA GLU A 45 6.61 5.42 -16.87
C GLU A 45 7.51 4.26 -17.32
N LEU A 46 7.94 3.45 -16.37
CA LEU A 46 8.59 2.17 -16.60
C LEU A 46 7.70 1.07 -16.04
N THR A 47 7.32 0.13 -16.87
CA THR A 47 6.54 -1.06 -16.47
C THR A 47 7.45 -2.28 -16.37
N LEU A 48 7.40 -2.97 -15.25
CA LEU A 48 8.07 -4.25 -15.05
C LEU A 48 7.04 -5.36 -15.17
N SER A 49 7.18 -6.23 -16.16
CA SER A 49 6.24 -7.34 -16.39
C SER A 49 6.86 -8.72 -16.20
N GLY A 50 8.17 -8.81 -15.96
CA GLY A 50 8.86 -10.08 -15.69
C GLY A 50 8.84 -10.48 -14.22
N ASP A 51 8.93 -11.79 -13.96
CA ASP A 51 9.21 -12.33 -12.62
C ASP A 51 10.67 -12.04 -12.28
N ASN A 52 10.93 -11.08 -11.41
CA ASN A 52 12.26 -10.59 -11.17
C ASN A 52 12.81 -11.06 -9.82
N SER A 53 14.09 -11.44 -9.81
CA SER A 53 14.76 -11.96 -8.61
C SER A 53 16.01 -11.16 -8.22
N TYR A 54 16.20 -9.96 -8.79
CA TYR A 54 17.32 -9.12 -8.38
C TYR A 54 17.19 -8.69 -6.92
N SER A 55 18.30 -8.68 -6.21
CA SER A 55 18.29 -8.48 -4.76
C SER A 55 18.92 -7.17 -4.27
N GLY A 56 19.49 -6.38 -5.17
CA GLY A 56 20.15 -5.12 -4.79
C GLY A 56 19.19 -3.94 -4.54
N GLY A 57 17.90 -4.18 -4.63
CA GLY A 57 16.86 -3.17 -4.39
C GLY A 57 16.52 -2.32 -5.59
N THR A 58 15.50 -1.49 -5.41
CA THR A 58 14.97 -0.60 -6.45
C THR A 58 14.99 0.84 -5.95
N THR A 59 15.48 1.75 -6.77
CA THR A 59 15.41 3.18 -6.48
C THR A 59 14.60 3.87 -7.56
N ILE A 60 13.54 4.56 -7.17
CA ILE A 60 12.73 5.39 -8.06
C ILE A 60 13.13 6.84 -7.82
N ILE A 61 13.84 7.43 -8.77
CA ILE A 61 14.29 8.82 -8.66
C ILE A 61 13.15 9.79 -9.01
N GLY A 62 12.32 9.42 -9.97
CA GLY A 62 11.18 10.20 -10.40
C GLY A 62 10.32 9.42 -11.39
N GLY A 63 9.23 10.03 -11.87
CA GLY A 63 8.27 9.38 -12.75
C GLY A 63 7.51 8.27 -12.06
N THR A 64 7.07 7.29 -12.81
CA THR A 64 6.27 6.16 -12.33
C THR A 64 6.95 4.83 -12.63
N LEU A 65 7.05 3.97 -11.63
CA LEU A 65 7.38 2.56 -11.80
C LEU A 65 6.13 1.73 -11.57
N THR A 66 5.76 0.95 -12.55
CA THR A 66 4.57 0.10 -12.52
C THR A 66 4.97 -1.37 -12.49
N ALA A 67 4.41 -2.11 -11.55
CA ALA A 67 4.55 -3.56 -11.44
C ALA A 67 3.14 -4.15 -11.27
N ASP A 68 2.62 -4.88 -12.25
CA ASP A 68 1.31 -5.52 -12.15
C ASP A 68 1.29 -6.53 -11.01
N HIS A 69 2.40 -7.24 -10.81
CA HIS A 69 2.64 -8.14 -9.68
C HIS A 69 3.79 -7.64 -8.81
N ALA A 70 3.63 -7.74 -7.49
CA ALA A 70 4.67 -7.37 -6.53
C ALA A 70 6.01 -8.10 -6.80
N ASP A 71 5.96 -9.34 -7.27
CA ASP A 71 7.14 -10.14 -7.59
C ASP A 71 8.04 -9.51 -8.66
N SER A 72 7.50 -8.60 -9.47
CA SER A 72 8.30 -7.90 -10.48
C SER A 72 9.31 -6.92 -9.88
N LEU A 73 9.21 -6.61 -8.60
CA LEU A 73 10.11 -5.65 -7.92
C LEU A 73 11.37 -6.30 -7.32
N GLY A 74 11.61 -7.59 -7.58
CA GLY A 74 12.72 -8.29 -6.94
C GLY A 74 12.55 -8.36 -5.42
N THR A 75 13.63 -8.66 -4.69
CA THR A 75 13.54 -8.94 -3.25
C THR A 75 14.16 -7.87 -2.35
N GLY A 76 14.80 -6.86 -2.90
CA GLY A 76 15.44 -5.80 -2.12
C GLY A 76 14.52 -4.66 -1.73
N ALA A 77 14.97 -3.77 -0.87
CA ALA A 77 14.24 -2.58 -0.46
C ALA A 77 13.95 -1.64 -1.63
N VAL A 78 12.86 -0.88 -1.54
CA VAL A 78 12.47 0.11 -2.54
C VAL A 78 12.56 1.51 -1.94
N ALA A 79 13.44 2.34 -2.49
CA ALA A 79 13.54 3.76 -2.16
C ALA A 79 12.78 4.57 -3.22
N ASN A 80 11.64 5.12 -2.85
CA ASN A 80 10.72 5.75 -3.78
C ASN A 80 10.65 7.27 -3.58
N ARG A 81 10.98 8.03 -4.64
CA ARG A 81 10.79 9.49 -4.70
C ARG A 81 9.81 9.91 -5.79
N GLY A 82 9.25 8.96 -6.51
CA GLY A 82 8.24 9.16 -7.53
C GLY A 82 6.93 8.48 -7.15
N VAL A 83 6.37 7.75 -8.09
CA VAL A 83 5.15 6.96 -7.90
C VAL A 83 5.49 5.48 -8.13
N LEU A 84 5.13 4.64 -7.17
CA LEU A 84 5.16 3.20 -7.33
C LEU A 84 3.72 2.70 -7.50
N GLN A 85 3.41 2.08 -8.64
CA GLN A 85 2.12 1.45 -8.88
C GLN A 85 2.27 -0.06 -8.80
N VAL A 86 1.43 -0.71 -8.02
CA VAL A 86 1.44 -2.17 -7.88
C VAL A 86 0.01 -2.70 -7.96
N GLY A 87 -0.19 -3.75 -8.75
CA GLY A 87 -1.50 -4.35 -8.96
C GLY A 87 -1.88 -5.32 -7.85
N GLU A 88 -1.19 -6.44 -7.76
CA GLU A 88 -1.53 -7.51 -6.83
C GLU A 88 -0.28 -8.25 -6.35
N GLY A 89 -0.45 -9.17 -5.42
CA GLY A 89 0.61 -10.00 -4.87
C GLY A 89 0.99 -9.61 -3.44
N GLU A 90 2.11 -10.13 -2.97
CA GLU A 90 2.66 -9.83 -1.66
C GLU A 90 3.92 -8.96 -1.82
N LEU A 91 3.88 -7.75 -1.29
CA LEU A 91 4.99 -6.82 -1.33
C LEU A 91 5.75 -6.89 0.00
N GLU A 92 6.75 -7.78 0.04
CA GLU A 92 7.63 -7.96 1.19
C GLU A 92 8.72 -6.88 1.28
N ASN A 93 8.92 -6.15 0.18
CA ASN A 93 9.94 -5.10 0.10
C ASN A 93 9.64 -3.99 1.11
N THR A 94 10.66 -3.54 1.83
CA THR A 94 10.54 -2.33 2.64
C THR A 94 10.50 -1.11 1.74
N LEU A 95 9.44 -0.31 1.85
CA LEU A 95 9.22 0.90 1.07
C LEU A 95 9.60 2.14 1.89
N SER A 96 10.45 2.99 1.32
CA SER A 96 10.87 4.23 1.95
C SER A 96 10.89 5.40 0.96
N GLY A 97 11.08 6.61 1.47
CA GLY A 97 11.23 7.81 0.65
C GLY A 97 10.00 8.71 0.64
N SER A 98 10.05 9.78 -0.13
CA SER A 98 8.99 10.79 -0.19
C SER A 98 7.92 10.52 -1.27
N GLY A 99 8.07 9.44 -2.01
CA GLY A 99 7.13 9.05 -3.06
C GLY A 99 5.86 8.41 -2.54
N SER A 100 4.93 8.14 -3.44
CA SER A 100 3.63 7.56 -3.15
C SER A 100 3.50 6.13 -3.66
N LEU A 101 2.56 5.39 -3.05
CA LEU A 101 2.15 4.07 -3.50
C LEU A 101 0.74 4.15 -4.08
N VAL A 102 0.52 3.56 -5.24
CA VAL A 102 -0.78 3.45 -5.88
C VAL A 102 -1.12 1.97 -6.08
N LYS A 103 -2.19 1.51 -5.45
CA LYS A 103 -2.77 0.18 -5.66
C LYS A 103 -3.70 0.24 -6.85
N THR A 104 -3.39 -0.53 -7.87
CA THR A 104 -4.17 -0.61 -9.12
C THR A 104 -4.82 -1.99 -9.26
N GLY A 105 -5.67 -2.14 -10.27
CA GLY A 105 -6.32 -3.41 -10.58
C GLY A 105 -7.38 -3.83 -9.56
N THR A 106 -7.93 -5.03 -9.75
CA THR A 106 -9.02 -5.60 -8.95
C THR A 106 -8.57 -6.67 -7.96
N GLY A 107 -7.31 -7.08 -8.03
CA GLY A 107 -6.74 -8.09 -7.14
C GLY A 107 -6.40 -7.57 -5.75
N GLU A 108 -5.78 -8.41 -4.96
CA GLU A 108 -5.30 -8.07 -3.62
C GLU A 108 -3.80 -7.81 -3.63
N LEU A 109 -3.39 -6.72 -3.00
CA LEU A 109 -1.99 -6.42 -2.69
C LEU A 109 -1.81 -6.44 -1.18
N THR A 110 -0.89 -7.26 -0.70
CA THR A 110 -0.53 -7.33 0.72
C THR A 110 0.80 -6.61 0.96
N LEU A 111 0.83 -5.69 1.90
CA LEU A 111 2.03 -5.02 2.37
C LEU A 111 2.46 -5.67 3.69
N SER A 112 3.63 -6.30 3.72
CA SER A 112 4.14 -6.98 4.92
C SER A 112 5.41 -6.35 5.50
N GLY A 113 5.97 -5.33 4.86
CA GLY A 113 7.13 -4.59 5.35
C GLY A 113 6.77 -3.44 6.31
N ASP A 114 7.70 -3.08 7.17
CA ASP A 114 7.66 -1.82 7.93
C ASP A 114 8.00 -0.69 6.95
N ASN A 115 7.00 0.05 6.54
CA ASN A 115 7.14 1.03 5.48
C ASN A 115 7.15 2.47 6.02
N SER A 116 8.03 3.30 5.45
CA SER A 116 8.22 4.70 5.88
C SER A 116 8.02 5.70 4.74
N TYR A 117 7.43 5.29 3.60
CA TYR A 117 7.14 6.23 2.52
C TYR A 117 6.12 7.28 2.97
N SER A 118 6.31 8.52 2.56
CA SER A 118 5.53 9.65 3.08
C SER A 118 4.63 10.34 2.06
N GLY A 119 4.67 9.93 0.81
CA GLY A 119 3.85 10.54 -0.25
C GLY A 119 2.39 10.10 -0.28
N GLY A 120 2.00 9.26 0.65
CA GLY A 120 0.63 8.75 0.74
C GLY A 120 0.35 7.52 -0.10
N THR A 121 -0.86 6.98 0.08
CA THR A 121 -1.33 5.77 -0.59
C THR A 121 -2.64 6.06 -1.29
N THR A 122 -2.75 5.65 -2.53
CA THR A 122 -4.01 5.72 -3.29
C THR A 122 -4.43 4.31 -3.68
N ILE A 123 -5.63 3.91 -3.27
CA ILE A 123 -6.24 2.63 -3.65
C ILE A 123 -7.29 2.94 -4.72
N ILE A 124 -6.99 2.61 -5.98
CA ILE A 124 -7.89 2.86 -7.09
C ILE A 124 -9.00 1.81 -7.13
N GLY A 125 -8.68 0.57 -6.83
CA GLY A 125 -9.62 -0.54 -6.80
C GLY A 125 -9.01 -1.77 -6.14
N GLY A 126 -9.77 -2.85 -6.06
CA GLY A 126 -9.35 -4.09 -5.42
C GLY A 126 -9.17 -3.93 -3.91
N THR A 127 -8.28 -4.70 -3.34
CA THR A 127 -8.01 -4.74 -1.90
C THR A 127 -6.54 -4.48 -1.61
N LEU A 128 -6.27 -3.55 -0.71
CA LEU A 128 -4.96 -3.37 -0.10
C LEU A 128 -5.01 -3.92 1.33
N THR A 129 -4.15 -4.86 1.64
CA THR A 129 -4.07 -5.51 2.95
C THR A 129 -2.77 -5.13 3.64
N ALA A 130 -2.88 -4.67 4.88
CA ALA A 130 -1.75 -4.40 5.76
C ALA A 130 -2.03 -5.08 7.11
N ASP A 131 -1.28 -6.12 7.46
CA ASP A 131 -1.45 -6.79 8.75
C ASP A 131 -1.18 -5.83 9.91
N HIS A 132 -0.20 -4.96 9.74
CA HIS A 132 0.10 -3.86 10.66
C HIS A 132 -0.12 -2.50 9.99
N ALA A 133 -0.71 -1.56 10.72
CA ALA A 133 -0.92 -0.19 10.24
C ALA A 133 0.38 0.48 9.75
N ASP A 134 1.52 0.17 10.37
CA ASP A 134 2.84 0.70 10.00
C ASP A 134 3.24 0.38 8.56
N SER A 135 2.65 -0.66 7.95
CA SER A 135 2.93 -1.00 6.56
C SER A 135 2.39 0.03 5.55
N LEU A 136 1.53 0.95 6.00
CA LEU A 136 0.92 1.97 5.12
C LEU A 136 1.74 3.27 5.02
N GLY A 137 2.96 3.30 5.56
CA GLY A 137 3.73 4.53 5.59
C GLY A 137 3.05 5.63 6.41
N THR A 138 3.43 6.88 6.20
CA THR A 138 2.98 7.99 7.05
C THR A 138 2.04 9.00 6.37
N GLY A 139 1.81 8.88 5.08
CA GLY A 139 0.97 9.82 4.33
C GLY A 139 -0.51 9.49 4.38
N ALA A 140 -1.34 10.39 3.88
CA ALA A 140 -2.78 10.17 3.76
C ALA A 140 -3.11 9.00 2.81
N VAL A 141 -4.24 8.35 3.07
CA VAL A 141 -4.75 7.24 2.25
C VAL A 141 -6.05 7.66 1.57
N ALA A 142 -6.03 7.70 0.25
CA ALA A 142 -7.21 7.91 -0.57
C ALA A 142 -7.70 6.54 -1.07
N ASN A 143 -8.85 6.09 -0.57
CA ASN A 143 -9.35 4.74 -0.80
C ASN A 143 -10.63 4.74 -1.62
N SER A 144 -10.58 4.13 -2.81
CA SER A 144 -11.76 3.86 -3.65
C SER A 144 -12.09 2.36 -3.76
N GLY A 145 -11.31 1.51 -3.09
CA GLY A 145 -11.51 0.07 -3.01
C GLY A 145 -11.75 -0.40 -1.59
N VAL A 146 -11.04 -1.41 -1.18
CA VAL A 146 -11.08 -1.97 0.18
C VAL A 146 -9.70 -1.85 0.81
N LEU A 147 -9.64 -1.25 1.99
CA LEU A 147 -8.45 -1.26 2.84
C LEU A 147 -8.69 -2.25 3.99
N GLN A 148 -7.85 -3.27 4.10
CA GLN A 148 -7.86 -4.22 5.21
C GLN A 148 -6.67 -3.96 6.11
N VAL A 149 -6.91 -3.81 7.41
CA VAL A 149 -5.84 -3.59 8.39
C VAL A 149 -6.06 -4.51 9.59
N GLY A 150 -5.01 -5.17 10.03
CA GLY A 150 -5.05 -6.11 11.15
C GLY A 150 -4.98 -5.41 12.51
N GLU A 151 -3.86 -4.82 12.82
CA GLU A 151 -3.61 -4.21 14.13
C GLU A 151 -2.66 -3.00 14.02
N GLY A 152 -2.47 -2.30 15.12
CA GLY A 152 -1.57 -1.16 15.20
C GLY A 152 -2.29 0.17 15.36
N GLU A 153 -1.57 1.26 15.18
CA GLU A 153 -2.13 2.60 15.20
C GLU A 153 -2.14 3.21 13.79
N LEU A 154 -3.31 3.52 13.28
CA LEU A 154 -3.48 4.12 11.98
C LEU A 154 -3.67 5.62 12.14
N GLU A 155 -2.54 6.33 12.07
CA GLU A 155 -2.49 7.80 12.13
C GLU A 155 -2.83 8.44 10.79
N ASN A 156 -2.81 7.66 9.71
CA ASN A 156 -3.11 8.13 8.36
C ASN A 156 -4.55 8.65 8.28
N THR A 157 -4.73 9.80 7.65
CA THR A 157 -6.06 10.29 7.31
C THR A 157 -6.62 9.45 6.15
N LEU A 158 -7.77 8.84 6.36
CA LEU A 158 -8.46 8.00 5.38
C LEU A 158 -9.58 8.80 4.70
N SER A 159 -9.60 8.80 3.39
CA SER A 159 -10.64 9.46 2.59
C SER A 159 -11.10 8.59 1.43
N GLY A 160 -12.13 9.02 0.71
CA GLY A 160 -12.62 8.37 -0.50
C GLY A 160 -13.90 7.56 -0.29
N SER A 161 -14.35 6.89 -1.34
CA SER A 161 -15.60 6.12 -1.33
C SER A 161 -15.42 4.65 -0.92
N GLY A 162 -14.20 4.23 -0.68
CA GLY A 162 -13.87 2.86 -0.28
C GLY A 162 -14.20 2.55 1.16
N SER A 163 -14.03 1.29 1.53
CA SER A 163 -14.33 0.77 2.86
C SER A 163 -13.08 0.37 3.64
N LEU A 164 -13.21 0.35 4.96
CA LEU A 164 -12.19 -0.17 5.88
C LEU A 164 -12.67 -1.49 6.46
N VAL A 165 -11.80 -2.49 6.46
CA VAL A 165 -12.06 -3.79 7.10
C VAL A 165 -10.99 -4.04 8.17
N LYS A 166 -11.44 -4.16 9.41
CA LYS A 166 -10.60 -4.59 10.53
C LYS A 166 -10.56 -6.11 10.56
N THR A 167 -9.38 -6.68 10.40
CA THR A 167 -9.13 -8.12 10.40
C THR A 167 -8.33 -8.55 11.64
N GLY A 168 -8.15 -9.84 11.81
CA GLY A 168 -7.33 -10.38 12.91
C GLY A 168 -7.94 -10.22 14.29
N THR A 169 -7.20 -10.62 15.30
CA THR A 169 -7.64 -10.63 16.72
C THR A 169 -7.05 -9.49 17.55
N GLY A 170 -6.10 -8.76 17.01
CA GLY A 170 -5.45 -7.62 17.69
C GLY A 170 -6.29 -6.36 17.74
N GLU A 171 -5.70 -5.29 18.20
CA GLU A 171 -6.33 -3.98 18.29
C GLU A 171 -5.83 -3.09 17.14
N LEU A 172 -6.76 -2.40 16.47
CA LEU A 172 -6.47 -1.33 15.54
C LEU A 172 -7.04 -0.03 16.10
N THR A 173 -6.19 0.98 16.25
CA THR A 173 -6.60 2.32 16.68
C THR A 173 -6.63 3.27 15.48
N LEU A 174 -7.73 3.96 15.30
CA LEU A 174 -7.89 5.03 14.33
C LEU A 174 -7.77 6.37 15.06
N SER A 175 -6.75 7.14 14.74
CA SER A 175 -6.50 8.44 15.38
C SER A 175 -6.66 9.63 14.41
N GLY A 176 -6.84 9.39 13.10
CA GLY A 176 -7.07 10.42 12.11
C GLY A 176 -8.53 10.89 12.01
N ASP A 177 -8.72 12.12 11.56
CA ASP A 177 -10.03 12.62 11.13
C ASP A 177 -10.33 12.01 9.76
N ASN A 178 -11.21 11.00 9.75
CA ASN A 178 -11.43 10.19 8.56
C ASN A 178 -12.75 10.53 7.86
N SER A 179 -12.73 10.56 6.53
CA SER A 179 -13.89 10.92 5.72
C SER A 179 -14.29 9.84 4.71
N TYR A 180 -13.75 8.63 4.82
CA TYR A 180 -14.13 7.53 3.92
C TYR A 180 -15.61 7.19 4.11
N SER A 181 -16.30 6.87 3.02
CA SER A 181 -17.75 6.71 3.02
C SER A 181 -18.26 5.30 2.74
N GLY A 182 -17.38 4.37 2.40
CA GLY A 182 -17.79 2.99 2.08
C GLY A 182 -18.10 2.11 3.27
N GLY A 183 -18.00 2.66 4.49
CA GLY A 183 -18.31 1.94 5.72
C GLY A 183 -17.14 1.19 6.31
N THR A 184 -17.38 0.63 7.50
CA THR A 184 -16.37 -0.10 8.27
C THR A 184 -16.92 -1.49 8.62
N THR A 185 -16.13 -2.51 8.40
CA THR A 185 -16.45 -3.89 8.81
C THR A 185 -15.41 -4.36 9.82
N ILE A 186 -15.86 -4.75 11.00
CA ILE A 186 -15.00 -5.33 12.04
C ILE A 186 -15.28 -6.85 12.05
N ILE A 187 -14.33 -7.62 11.52
CA ILE A 187 -14.45 -9.08 11.44
C ILE A 187 -14.14 -9.72 12.79
N GLY A 188 -13.16 -9.18 13.51
CA GLY A 188 -12.75 -9.66 14.82
C GLY A 188 -11.81 -8.68 15.51
N GLY A 189 -11.36 -9.04 16.73
CA GLY A 189 -10.49 -8.18 17.51
C GLY A 189 -11.19 -6.90 17.99
N THR A 190 -10.42 -5.85 18.16
CA THR A 190 -10.89 -4.55 18.64
C THR A 190 -10.56 -3.45 17.65
N LEU A 191 -11.54 -2.64 17.30
CA LEU A 191 -11.34 -1.36 16.61
C LEU A 191 -11.57 -0.23 17.62
N THR A 192 -10.57 0.59 17.83
CA THR A 192 -10.63 1.74 18.73
C THR A 192 -10.63 3.02 17.89
N ALA A 193 -11.61 3.87 18.12
CA ALA A 193 -11.69 5.21 17.58
C ALA A 193 -11.71 6.20 18.74
N ASP A 194 -10.65 6.99 18.91
CA ASP A 194 -10.57 7.99 19.97
C ASP A 194 -11.68 9.04 19.83
N HIS A 195 -12.01 9.38 18.60
CA HIS A 195 -13.15 10.21 18.23
C HIS A 195 -14.07 9.46 17.28
N ALA A 196 -15.37 9.68 17.42
CA ALA A 196 -16.37 9.09 16.52
C ALA A 196 -16.10 9.42 15.03
N ASP A 197 -15.58 10.62 14.76
CA ASP A 197 -15.24 11.08 13.40
C ASP A 197 -14.15 10.22 12.73
N SER A 198 -13.36 9.48 13.53
CA SER A 198 -12.35 8.58 12.97
C SER A 198 -12.96 7.37 12.24
N LEU A 199 -14.26 7.12 12.40
CA LEU A 199 -14.95 6.01 11.74
C LEU A 199 -15.49 6.35 10.34
N GLY A 200 -15.17 7.53 9.81
CA GLY A 200 -15.74 7.97 8.54
C GLY A 200 -17.25 8.12 8.62
N THR A 201 -17.92 8.13 7.48
CA THR A 201 -19.37 8.47 7.42
C THR A 201 -20.27 7.27 7.10
N GLY A 202 -19.72 6.13 6.75
CA GLY A 202 -20.48 4.95 6.36
C GLY A 202 -20.97 4.11 7.55
N ALA A 203 -21.81 3.12 7.26
CA ALA A 203 -22.31 2.18 8.28
C ALA A 203 -21.16 1.31 8.84
N VAL A 204 -21.31 0.87 10.09
CA VAL A 204 -20.36 -0.02 10.75
C VAL A 204 -21.01 -1.37 11.01
N ALA A 205 -20.43 -2.42 10.40
CA ALA A 205 -20.82 -3.81 10.66
C ALA A 205 -19.80 -4.41 11.63
N ASN A 206 -20.21 -4.71 12.86
CA ASN A 206 -19.32 -5.11 13.94
C ASN A 206 -19.57 -6.55 14.39
N SER A 207 -18.56 -7.41 14.21
CA SER A 207 -18.54 -8.79 14.76
C SER A 207 -17.49 -8.96 15.86
N GLY A 208 -16.76 -7.90 16.22
CA GLY A 208 -15.77 -7.89 17.29
C GLY A 208 -16.12 -6.89 18.39
N VAL A 209 -15.18 -6.05 18.74
CA VAL A 209 -15.35 -4.98 19.72
C VAL A 209 -15.09 -3.63 19.04
N LEU A 210 -16.04 -2.72 19.13
CA LEU A 210 -15.86 -1.32 18.75
C LEU A 210 -15.73 -0.47 20.02
N GLN A 211 -14.61 0.20 20.18
CA GLN A 211 -14.41 1.17 21.26
C GLN A 211 -14.44 2.58 20.68
N VAL A 212 -15.23 3.46 21.29
CA VAL A 212 -15.33 4.86 20.87
C VAL A 212 -15.12 5.78 22.06
N GLY A 213 -14.21 6.73 21.91
CA GLY A 213 -13.89 7.70 22.96
C GLY A 213 -14.89 8.84 23.02
N GLU A 214 -14.69 9.87 22.23
CA GLU A 214 -15.48 11.10 22.25
C GLU A 214 -16.25 11.31 20.95
N GLY A 215 -17.12 12.32 20.94
CA GLY A 215 -17.86 12.76 19.76
C GLY A 215 -19.24 12.16 19.62
N GLU A 216 -19.88 12.48 18.51
CA GLU A 216 -21.22 11.99 18.14
C GLU A 216 -21.08 10.88 17.10
N LEU A 217 -21.57 9.70 17.43
CA LEU A 217 -21.53 8.56 16.51
C LEU A 217 -22.80 8.54 15.67
N GLU A 218 -22.70 9.07 14.46
CA GLU A 218 -23.82 9.11 13.50
C GLU A 218 -23.95 7.84 12.67
N ASN A 219 -22.91 6.98 12.69
CA ASN A 219 -22.88 5.75 11.89
C ASN A 219 -23.96 4.77 12.33
N THR A 220 -24.64 4.16 11.37
CA THR A 220 -25.53 3.03 11.65
C THR A 220 -24.69 1.82 12.05
N LEU A 221 -24.97 1.27 13.23
CA LEU A 221 -24.26 0.11 13.76
C LEU A 221 -25.09 -1.16 13.58
N SER A 222 -24.46 -2.22 13.13
CA SER A 222 -25.07 -3.56 12.99
C SER A 222 -24.08 -4.66 13.38
N GLY A 223 -24.57 -5.90 13.45
CA GLY A 223 -23.74 -7.07 13.76
C GLY A 223 -23.93 -7.58 15.17
N SER A 224 -23.15 -8.61 15.53
CA SER A 224 -23.22 -9.30 16.82
C SER A 224 -22.17 -8.84 17.83
N GLY A 225 -21.31 -7.93 17.45
CA GLY A 225 -20.24 -7.41 18.28
C GLY A 225 -20.70 -6.46 19.38
N SER A 226 -19.76 -6.02 20.19
CA SER A 226 -20.02 -5.09 21.30
C SER A 226 -19.54 -3.68 21.02
N LEU A 227 -20.23 -2.71 21.61
CA LEU A 227 -19.81 -1.30 21.64
C LEU A 227 -19.37 -0.95 23.05
N VAL A 228 -18.20 -0.34 23.17
CA VAL A 228 -17.65 0.12 24.43
C VAL A 228 -17.41 1.63 24.33
N LYS A 229 -18.00 2.38 25.23
CA LYS A 229 -17.70 3.81 25.38
C LYS A 229 -16.51 3.95 26.34
N THR A 230 -15.46 4.64 25.87
CA THR A 230 -14.27 4.93 26.66
C THR A 230 -14.15 6.45 26.95
N GLY A 231 -13.43 6.82 28.01
CA GLY A 231 -13.26 8.25 28.40
C GLY A 231 -14.44 8.86 29.14
#